data_3d570c1c5fd7d089925dd12bf6098d9f
#
_entry.id   3d570c1c5fd7d089925dd12bf6098d9f
#
_cell.length_a   1.000
_cell.length_b   1.000
_cell.length_c   1.000
_cell.angle_alpha   90.00
_cell.angle_beta   90.00
_cell.angle_gamma   90.00
#
_symmetry.space_group_name_H-M   'P 1'
#
loop_
_entity.id
_entity.type
_entity.pdbx_description
1 polymer ?
#
loop_
_entity_poly.entity_id
_entity_poly.type
_entity_poly.pdbx_seq_one_letter_code
_entity_poly.pdbx_strand_id
1 'polypeptide(L)'
;TIYCIVKRTIGGAAKYYIETFDDDRTTDCSLQYYANPVAPDQALPSNTTAGSLSHLEGEVVNVIRDDIVDANDTVASGNATLGGVPASYAEVGLPFTPTVTTQPFEPRAASGSSQSARRRVVEVTPILDNTQNLTIQSKEVQLQTLPLSGTGSVPTFTGVKKQMGFLGYSRDAQITISQSKPVFFTVLALDYKVSVGA
;
A
#
# COMPACT_ATOMS: atom_id res chain seq x y z
N THR A 1 -8.48 6.73 19.42
CA THR A 1 -7.06 6.36 19.12
C THR A 1 -6.74 5.02 19.77
N ILE A 2 -6.17 4.10 19.03
CA ILE A 2 -5.72 2.79 19.52
C ILE A 2 -4.21 2.85 19.67
N TYR A 3 -3.70 2.47 20.85
CA TYR A 3 -2.27 2.37 21.12
C TYR A 3 -1.85 0.91 21.10
N CYS A 4 -0.76 0.61 20.41
CA CYS A 4 -0.17 -0.71 20.31
C CYS A 4 1.26 -0.71 20.85
N ILE A 5 1.67 -1.78 21.53
CA ILE A 5 3.08 -2.01 21.84
C ILE A 5 3.61 -2.95 20.76
N VAL A 6 4.50 -2.43 19.94
CA VAL A 6 5.06 -3.15 18.78
C VAL A 6 6.52 -3.46 19.02
N LYS A 7 6.91 -4.71 18.79
CA LYS A 7 8.31 -5.13 18.80
C LYS A 7 8.85 -5.06 17.36
N ARG A 8 9.89 -4.27 17.15
CA ARG A 8 10.55 -4.10 15.85
C ARG A 8 12.03 -4.44 15.96
N THR A 9 12.61 -4.86 14.85
CA THR A 9 14.07 -4.96 14.71
C THR A 9 14.54 -3.78 13.90
N ILE A 10 15.23 -2.84 14.54
CA ILE A 10 15.73 -1.60 13.94
C ILE A 10 17.24 -1.55 14.13
N GLY A 11 17.99 -1.37 13.03
CA GLY A 11 19.46 -1.39 13.06
C GLY A 11 20.02 -2.72 13.59
N GLY A 12 19.34 -3.84 13.35
CA GLY A 12 19.73 -5.17 13.82
C GLY A 12 19.40 -5.44 15.29
N ALA A 13 18.81 -4.49 16.04
CA ALA A 13 18.45 -4.66 17.45
C ALA A 13 16.93 -4.70 17.66
N ALA A 14 16.47 -5.60 18.52
CA ALA A 14 15.05 -5.65 18.89
C ALA A 14 14.72 -4.51 19.86
N LYS A 15 13.71 -3.71 19.53
CA LYS A 15 13.22 -2.58 20.31
C LYS A 15 11.69 -2.65 20.43
N TYR A 16 11.15 -1.99 21.44
CA TYR A 16 9.70 -1.88 21.65
C TYR A 16 9.29 -0.42 21.50
N TYR A 17 8.21 -0.21 20.76
CA TYR A 17 7.63 1.11 20.50
C TYR A 17 6.18 1.14 20.95
N ILE A 18 5.72 2.31 21.40
CA ILE A 18 4.30 2.58 21.59
C ILE A 18 3.87 3.35 20.33
N GLU A 19 3.01 2.74 19.54
CA GLU A 19 2.53 3.28 18.28
C GLU A 19 1.03 3.49 18.32
N THR A 20 0.55 4.48 17.58
CA THR A 20 -0.87 4.69 17.35
C THR A 20 -1.28 4.03 16.05
N PHE A 21 -2.45 3.39 16.04
CA PHE A 21 -3.06 2.95 14.80
C PHE A 21 -3.77 4.14 14.16
N ASP A 22 -3.36 4.46 12.94
CA ASP A 22 -3.84 5.61 12.16
C ASP A 22 -4.08 5.14 10.72
N ASP A 23 -5.31 5.29 10.24
CA ASP A 23 -5.75 4.87 8.91
C ASP A 23 -5.46 5.91 7.82
N ASP A 24 -5.06 7.12 8.21
CA ASP A 24 -4.64 8.17 7.29
C ASP A 24 -3.16 8.06 6.87
N ARG A 25 -2.47 6.98 7.30
CA ARG A 25 -1.05 6.79 7.00
C ARG A 25 -0.81 5.66 6.00
N THR A 26 0.15 5.90 5.12
CA THR A 26 0.54 4.95 4.07
C THR A 26 1.87 4.24 4.34
N THR A 27 2.57 4.64 5.41
CA THR A 27 3.83 4.02 5.87
C THR A 27 3.73 3.59 7.32
N ASP A 28 4.55 2.62 7.70
CA ASP A 28 4.53 2.03 9.04
C ASP A 28 5.57 2.71 9.96
N CYS A 29 5.27 2.82 11.26
CA CYS A 29 6.12 3.51 12.25
C CYS A 29 6.51 4.95 11.83
N SER A 30 5.61 5.64 11.14
CA SER A 30 5.89 6.89 10.44
C SER A 30 5.82 8.11 11.33
N LEU A 31 6.54 9.16 10.89
CA LEU A 31 6.33 10.53 11.33
C LEU A 31 5.78 11.37 10.20
N GLN A 32 4.89 12.28 10.57
CA GLN A 32 4.34 13.30 9.68
C GLN A 32 4.94 14.66 10.01
N TYR A 33 5.18 15.43 8.98
CA TYR A 33 5.79 16.76 9.03
C TYR A 33 4.92 17.73 8.26
N TYR A 34 4.75 18.91 8.82
CA TYR A 34 3.95 19.99 8.22
C TYR A 34 4.73 21.28 8.16
N ALA A 35 4.54 22.06 7.12
CA ALA A 35 5.11 23.40 7.02
C ALA A 35 4.59 24.33 8.14
N ASN A 36 3.32 24.14 8.55
CA ASN A 36 2.68 24.84 9.67
C ASN A 36 2.12 23.79 10.64
N PRO A 37 2.93 23.20 11.51
CA PRO A 37 2.51 22.10 12.38
C PRO A 37 1.54 22.59 13.47
N VAL A 38 0.57 21.76 13.76
CA VAL A 38 -0.29 21.85 14.95
C VAL A 38 0.10 20.67 15.85
N ALA A 39 0.42 20.94 17.11
CA ALA A 39 0.84 19.87 18.02
C ALA A 39 -0.19 18.69 18.00
N PRO A 40 0.25 17.42 17.90
CA PRO A 40 1.61 16.92 18.13
C PRO A 40 2.51 16.77 16.90
N ASP A 41 2.16 17.37 15.76
CA ASP A 41 2.85 17.18 14.50
C ASP A 41 4.28 17.73 14.51
N GLN A 42 5.13 17.17 13.64
CA GLN A 42 6.50 17.63 13.48
C GLN A 42 6.57 18.77 12.47
N ALA A 43 7.36 19.79 12.78
CA ALA A 43 7.69 20.82 11.79
C ALA A 43 8.62 20.24 10.72
N LEU A 44 8.37 20.58 9.44
CA LEU A 44 9.32 20.34 8.36
C LEU A 44 10.59 21.18 8.64
N PRO A 45 11.72 20.56 9.00
CA PRO A 45 12.93 21.31 9.36
C PRO A 45 13.57 22.01 8.15
N SER A 46 13.38 21.41 6.96
CA SER A 46 13.78 21.98 5.67
C SER A 46 13.06 21.25 4.54
N ASN A 47 13.06 21.81 3.34
CA ASN A 47 12.51 21.18 2.15
C ASN A 47 13.34 19.98 1.66
N THR A 48 14.46 19.70 2.29
CA THR A 48 15.41 18.66 1.85
C THR A 48 15.63 17.58 2.89
N THR A 49 15.14 17.74 4.11
CA THR A 49 15.46 16.82 5.20
C THR A 49 14.28 16.66 6.16
N ALA A 50 13.94 15.42 6.48
CA ALA A 50 13.05 15.05 7.58
C ALA A 50 13.90 14.57 8.75
N GLY A 51 13.75 15.18 9.92
CA GLY A 51 14.52 14.87 11.13
C GLY A 51 13.71 14.08 12.16
N SER A 52 14.27 13.87 13.35
CA SER A 52 13.63 13.13 14.46
C SER A 52 13.38 11.65 14.19
N LEU A 53 14.03 11.06 13.20
CA LEU A 53 13.87 9.66 12.77
C LEU A 53 14.86 8.69 13.45
N SER A 54 15.46 9.06 14.58
CA SER A 54 16.43 8.20 15.29
C SER A 54 15.87 6.83 15.70
N HIS A 55 14.53 6.71 15.76
CA HIS A 55 13.84 5.44 16.02
C HIS A 55 13.90 4.50 14.81
N LEU A 56 14.20 4.98 13.62
CA LEU A 56 14.35 4.22 12.37
C LEU A 56 15.79 4.22 11.84
N GLU A 57 16.78 4.52 12.68
CA GLU A 57 18.18 4.62 12.27
C GLU A 57 18.69 3.39 11.54
N GLY A 58 19.25 3.58 10.34
CA GLY A 58 19.77 2.53 9.48
C GLY A 58 18.73 1.79 8.62
N GLU A 59 17.46 2.11 8.78
CA GLU A 59 16.39 1.48 7.99
C GLU A 59 16.12 2.25 6.69
N VAL A 60 15.70 1.51 5.67
CA VAL A 60 15.20 2.10 4.42
C VAL A 60 13.76 2.53 4.64
N VAL A 61 13.45 3.78 4.37
CA VAL A 61 12.13 4.38 4.56
C VAL A 61 11.51 4.82 3.24
N ASN A 62 10.20 4.76 3.17
CA ASN A 62 9.42 5.44 2.14
C ASN A 62 9.28 6.91 2.51
N VAL A 63 9.32 7.77 1.50
CA VAL A 63 9.16 9.21 1.63
C VAL A 63 8.00 9.65 0.73
N ILE A 64 7.04 10.34 1.33
CA ILE A 64 5.87 10.89 0.62
C ILE A 64 5.84 12.39 0.91
N ARG A 65 5.63 13.20 -0.11
CA ARG A 65 5.49 14.65 -0.01
C ARG A 65 4.32 15.14 -0.84
N ASP A 66 3.37 15.85 -0.21
CA ASP A 66 2.16 16.38 -0.90
C ASP A 66 1.54 15.33 -1.84
N ASP A 67 1.34 14.09 -1.35
CA ASP A 67 0.83 12.91 -2.07
C ASP A 67 1.70 12.41 -3.25
N ILE A 68 2.95 12.84 -3.31
CA ILE A 68 3.94 12.36 -4.28
C ILE A 68 4.86 11.35 -3.58
N VAL A 69 5.00 10.17 -4.16
CA VAL A 69 5.96 9.17 -3.67
C VAL A 69 7.34 9.55 -4.19
N ASP A 70 8.23 9.87 -3.26
CA ASP A 70 9.65 10.13 -3.55
C ASP A 70 10.46 8.82 -3.62
N ALA A 71 11.72 8.96 -3.97
CA ALA A 71 12.68 7.86 -3.84
C ALA A 71 12.84 7.47 -2.37
N ASN A 72 12.97 6.17 -2.12
CA ASN A 72 13.30 5.67 -0.79
C ASN A 72 14.65 6.19 -0.34
N ASP A 73 14.79 6.45 0.95
CA ASP A 73 16.06 6.85 1.56
C ASP A 73 16.41 5.95 2.75
N THR A 74 17.66 6.00 3.18
CA THR A 74 18.12 5.30 4.39
C THR A 74 18.32 6.33 5.50
N VAL A 75 17.69 6.12 6.64
CA VAL A 75 17.83 7.03 7.78
C VAL A 75 19.27 7.02 8.29
N ALA A 76 19.89 8.18 8.31
CA ALA A 76 21.24 8.38 8.80
C ALA A 76 21.31 9.59 9.77
N SER A 77 21.88 9.36 10.96
CA SER A 77 21.94 10.37 12.02
C SER A 77 20.56 10.96 12.38
N GLY A 78 19.54 10.10 12.35
CA GLY A 78 18.15 10.48 12.63
C GLY A 78 17.47 11.31 11.56
N ASN A 79 17.99 11.32 10.32
CA ASN A 79 17.47 12.13 9.22
C ASN A 79 17.23 11.27 7.97
N ALA A 80 16.24 11.66 7.17
CA ALA A 80 16.01 11.16 5.82
C ALA A 80 15.93 12.34 4.84
N THR A 81 16.39 12.11 3.61
CA THR A 81 16.41 13.12 2.56
C THR A 81 15.03 13.23 1.91
N LEU A 82 14.54 14.45 1.75
CA LEU A 82 13.39 14.79 0.93
C LEU A 82 13.87 15.23 -0.45
N GLY A 83 13.06 15.07 -1.48
CA GLY A 83 13.46 15.32 -2.88
C GLY A 83 13.81 16.75 -3.26
N GLY A 84 14.08 17.64 -2.31
CA GLY A 84 14.60 18.98 -2.56
C GLY A 84 13.61 20.01 -3.10
N VAL A 85 12.33 19.65 -3.24
CA VAL A 85 11.25 20.56 -3.66
C VAL A 85 10.47 21.00 -2.42
N PRO A 86 10.07 22.26 -2.30
CA PRO A 86 9.19 22.72 -1.22
C PRO A 86 7.94 21.85 -1.11
N ALA A 87 7.63 21.43 0.10
CA ALA A 87 6.44 20.67 0.41
C ALA A 87 5.69 21.32 1.58
N SER A 88 4.37 21.15 1.60
CA SER A 88 3.54 21.56 2.72
C SER A 88 3.40 20.45 3.74
N TYR A 89 3.56 19.21 3.28
CA TYR A 89 3.40 17.97 4.04
C TYR A 89 4.46 16.95 3.62
N ALA A 90 4.93 16.17 4.56
CA ALA A 90 5.73 14.99 4.30
C ALA A 90 5.39 13.87 5.30
N GLU A 91 5.45 12.64 4.84
CA GLU A 91 5.37 11.43 5.66
C GLU A 91 6.60 10.58 5.38
N VAL A 92 7.25 10.10 6.45
CA VAL A 92 8.43 9.24 6.36
C VAL A 92 8.26 8.07 7.32
N GLY A 93 8.34 6.85 6.80
CA GLY A 93 8.18 5.64 7.60
C GLY A 93 8.63 4.37 6.89
N LEU A 94 8.52 3.25 7.58
CA LEU A 94 8.90 1.95 7.03
C LEU A 94 7.96 1.53 5.90
N PRO A 95 8.49 0.88 4.85
CA PRO A 95 7.64 0.29 3.82
C PRO A 95 6.88 -0.92 4.39
N PHE A 96 5.62 -1.04 4.01
CA PHE A 96 4.86 -2.26 4.22
C PHE A 96 4.00 -2.57 3.00
N THR A 97 3.64 -3.83 2.83
CA THR A 97 2.80 -4.29 1.72
C THR A 97 1.55 -4.94 2.28
N PRO A 98 0.45 -4.18 2.42
CA PRO A 98 -0.82 -4.79 2.78
C PRO A 98 -1.22 -5.81 1.72
N THR A 99 -1.60 -7.00 2.19
CA THR A 99 -1.97 -8.12 1.32
C THR A 99 -3.22 -8.78 1.86
N VAL A 100 -4.21 -8.91 0.99
CA VAL A 100 -5.47 -9.60 1.27
C VAL A 100 -5.65 -10.71 0.27
N THR A 101 -5.91 -11.93 0.75
CA THR A 101 -6.22 -13.08 -0.09
C THR A 101 -7.64 -13.55 0.20
N THR A 102 -8.46 -13.67 -0.85
CA THR A 102 -9.83 -14.15 -0.70
C THR A 102 -9.86 -15.61 -0.25
N GLN A 103 -10.97 -16.03 0.32
CA GLN A 103 -11.21 -17.45 0.54
C GLN A 103 -11.28 -18.21 -0.81
N PRO A 104 -10.97 -19.52 -0.81
CA PRO A 104 -11.14 -20.34 -1.99
C PRO A 104 -12.59 -20.28 -2.51
N PHE A 105 -12.71 -20.05 -3.81
CA PHE A 105 -14.04 -20.04 -4.43
C PHE A 105 -14.58 -21.46 -4.58
N GLU A 106 -15.74 -21.72 -4.02
CA GLU A 106 -16.44 -22.99 -4.19
C GLU A 106 -17.75 -22.77 -4.96
N PRO A 107 -17.81 -23.09 -6.27
CA PRO A 107 -19.05 -22.99 -7.01
C PRO A 107 -20.04 -24.05 -6.51
N ARG A 108 -21.28 -23.66 -6.33
CA ARG A 108 -22.35 -24.62 -6.06
C ARG A 108 -22.60 -25.46 -7.31
N ALA A 109 -22.34 -26.75 -7.20
CA ALA A 109 -22.69 -27.71 -8.24
C ALA A 109 -23.98 -28.43 -7.84
N ALA A 110 -24.85 -28.72 -8.82
CA ALA A 110 -26.07 -29.44 -8.58
C ALA A 110 -25.84 -30.91 -8.10
N SER A 111 -24.62 -31.42 -8.35
CA SER A 111 -24.22 -32.80 -8.03
C SER A 111 -23.37 -32.95 -6.76
N GLY A 112 -23.21 -31.89 -5.95
CA GLY A 112 -22.44 -31.95 -4.71
C GLY A 112 -21.21 -31.02 -4.69
N SER A 113 -20.21 -31.35 -3.85
CA SER A 113 -19.00 -30.51 -3.70
C SER A 113 -18.12 -30.54 -4.96
N SER A 114 -17.67 -29.38 -5.35
CA SER A 114 -16.75 -29.18 -6.47
C SER A 114 -15.28 -28.96 -6.02
N GLN A 115 -14.93 -29.27 -4.77
CA GLN A 115 -13.62 -28.98 -4.19
C GLN A 115 -12.46 -29.66 -4.93
N SER A 116 -12.69 -30.81 -5.57
CA SER A 116 -11.67 -31.52 -6.34
C SER A 116 -11.41 -30.93 -7.72
N ALA A 117 -12.32 -30.10 -8.24
CA ALA A 117 -12.21 -29.54 -9.58
C ALA A 117 -11.13 -28.44 -9.63
N ARG A 118 -10.30 -28.47 -10.67
CA ARG A 118 -9.35 -27.41 -10.94
C ARG A 118 -10.07 -26.18 -11.49
N ARG A 119 -9.70 -25.01 -11.00
CA ARG A 119 -10.32 -23.73 -11.35
C ARG A 119 -9.29 -22.73 -11.78
N ARG A 120 -9.70 -21.79 -12.58
CA ARG A 120 -8.87 -20.65 -13.00
C ARG A 120 -9.68 -19.37 -12.88
N VAL A 121 -9.12 -18.36 -12.23
CA VAL A 121 -9.64 -17.01 -12.31
C VAL A 121 -9.38 -16.49 -13.72
N VAL A 122 -10.40 -16.07 -14.43
CA VAL A 122 -10.31 -15.56 -15.81
C VAL A 122 -10.26 -14.04 -15.81
N GLU A 123 -11.07 -13.43 -14.97
CA GLU A 123 -11.28 -12.00 -14.89
C GLU A 123 -11.55 -11.60 -13.45
N VAL A 124 -10.99 -10.48 -13.03
CA VAL A 124 -11.30 -9.83 -11.75
C VAL A 124 -11.71 -8.41 -12.02
N THR A 125 -12.80 -7.98 -11.43
CA THR A 125 -13.38 -6.65 -11.59
C THR A 125 -13.54 -6.02 -10.21
N PRO A 126 -12.51 -5.32 -9.68
CA PRO A 126 -12.63 -4.58 -8.44
C PRO A 126 -13.53 -3.36 -8.62
N ILE A 127 -14.34 -3.10 -7.59
CA ILE A 127 -15.05 -1.83 -7.40
C ILE A 127 -14.22 -1.01 -6.43
N LEU A 128 -13.70 0.11 -6.89
CA LEU A 128 -12.72 0.93 -6.21
C LEU A 128 -13.30 2.26 -5.80
N ASP A 129 -12.84 2.79 -4.69
CA ASP A 129 -13.11 4.15 -4.27
C ASP A 129 -11.79 4.85 -3.93
N ASN A 130 -11.62 6.06 -4.43
CA ASN A 130 -10.48 6.95 -4.14
C ASN A 130 -9.11 6.24 -4.15
N THR A 131 -8.89 5.36 -5.12
CA THR A 131 -7.72 4.47 -5.20
C THR A 131 -6.67 5.02 -6.15
N GLN A 132 -5.42 5.11 -5.69
CA GLN A 132 -4.30 5.59 -6.50
C GLN A 132 -3.60 4.47 -7.25
N ASN A 133 -3.42 3.32 -6.62
CA ASN A 133 -2.78 2.14 -7.22
C ASN A 133 -3.26 0.85 -6.55
N LEU A 134 -3.18 -0.25 -7.27
CA LEU A 134 -3.58 -1.57 -6.80
C LEU A 134 -2.93 -2.66 -7.64
N THR A 135 -2.51 -3.74 -6.99
CA THR A 135 -1.99 -4.94 -7.64
C THR A 135 -2.91 -6.13 -7.37
N ILE A 136 -3.32 -6.84 -8.41
CA ILE A 136 -4.12 -8.07 -8.30
C ILE A 136 -3.33 -9.21 -8.92
N GLN A 137 -3.10 -10.28 -8.16
CA GLN A 137 -2.37 -11.47 -8.61
C GLN A 137 -1.01 -11.11 -9.27
N SER A 138 -0.25 -10.22 -8.65
CA SER A 138 1.03 -9.71 -9.17
C SER A 138 0.93 -8.85 -10.44
N LYS A 139 -0.27 -8.43 -10.85
CA LYS A 139 -0.49 -7.50 -11.96
C LYS A 139 -0.99 -6.16 -11.46
N GLU A 140 -0.27 -5.10 -11.76
CA GLU A 140 -0.71 -3.74 -11.47
C GLU A 140 -1.94 -3.39 -12.30
N VAL A 141 -2.97 -2.88 -11.65
CA VAL A 141 -4.21 -2.44 -12.30
C VAL A 141 -3.99 -1.04 -12.86
N GLN A 142 -4.14 -0.89 -14.17
CA GLN A 142 -3.99 0.40 -14.85
C GLN A 142 -5.17 1.32 -14.54
N LEU A 143 -5.05 2.13 -13.50
CA LEU A 143 -6.09 3.07 -13.07
C LEU A 143 -6.04 4.39 -13.84
N GLN A 144 -4.87 4.77 -14.31
CA GLN A 144 -4.61 6.07 -14.92
C GLN A 144 -4.42 5.97 -16.43
N THR A 145 -4.82 7.01 -17.13
CA THR A 145 -4.53 7.18 -18.55
C THR A 145 -3.26 8.02 -18.70
N LEU A 146 -2.26 7.49 -19.40
CA LEU A 146 -1.05 8.26 -19.75
C LEU A 146 -1.38 9.41 -20.72
N PRO A 147 -0.60 10.51 -20.69
CA PRO A 147 0.70 10.66 -20.05
C PRO A 147 0.62 11.28 -18.67
N LEU A 148 1.33 10.71 -17.71
CA LEU A 148 1.70 11.39 -16.49
C LEU A 148 2.81 12.38 -16.85
N SER A 149 2.44 13.59 -17.19
CA SER A 149 3.41 14.65 -17.36
C SER A 149 3.55 15.36 -16.03
N GLY A 150 4.67 15.18 -15.35
CA GLY A 150 5.11 16.12 -14.35
C GLY A 150 4.97 15.70 -12.89
N THR A 151 5.31 16.60 -12.08
CA THR A 151 5.47 16.71 -10.64
C THR A 151 4.13 16.88 -9.92
N GLY A 152 3.15 16.03 -10.16
CA GLY A 152 1.84 16.08 -9.50
C GLY A 152 1.57 14.86 -8.64
N SER A 153 0.67 15.00 -7.66
CA SER A 153 0.15 13.86 -6.89
C SER A 153 -0.47 12.81 -7.82
N VAL A 154 -0.37 11.54 -7.44
CA VAL A 154 -0.98 10.45 -8.18
C VAL A 154 -2.50 10.61 -8.14
N PRO A 155 -3.18 10.80 -9.27
CA PRO A 155 -4.63 11.00 -9.27
C PRO A 155 -5.36 9.76 -8.76
N THR A 156 -6.43 9.97 -8.04
CA THR A 156 -7.29 8.91 -7.52
C THR A 156 -8.32 8.47 -8.57
N PHE A 157 -8.71 7.20 -8.48
CA PHE A 157 -9.74 6.61 -9.33
C PHE A 157 -10.88 6.06 -8.47
N THR A 158 -12.11 6.41 -8.80
CA THR A 158 -13.33 5.81 -8.25
C THR A 158 -14.13 5.18 -9.39
N GLY A 159 -14.50 3.93 -9.25
CA GLY A 159 -15.29 3.20 -10.26
C GLY A 159 -14.86 1.74 -10.39
N VAL A 160 -15.16 1.18 -11.54
CA VAL A 160 -14.97 -0.26 -11.84
C VAL A 160 -13.84 -0.43 -12.83
N LYS A 161 -12.90 -1.32 -12.56
CA LYS A 161 -11.83 -1.70 -13.49
C LYS A 161 -11.81 -3.20 -13.70
N LYS A 162 -11.63 -3.60 -14.95
CA LYS A 162 -11.53 -4.98 -15.34
C LYS A 162 -10.07 -5.37 -15.53
N GLN A 163 -9.64 -6.41 -14.83
CA GLN A 163 -8.32 -7.00 -14.98
C GLN A 163 -8.44 -8.43 -15.49
N MET A 164 -7.72 -8.73 -16.56
CA MET A 164 -7.74 -10.02 -17.24
C MET A 164 -6.33 -10.64 -17.33
N GLY A 165 -6.27 -11.85 -17.87
CA GLY A 165 -5.00 -12.49 -18.19
C GLY A 165 -4.35 -13.21 -17.01
N PHE A 166 -5.14 -13.72 -16.08
CA PHE A 166 -4.67 -14.60 -15.03
C PHE A 166 -4.43 -16.01 -15.58
N LEU A 167 -3.27 -16.58 -15.27
CA LEU A 167 -2.86 -17.89 -15.79
C LEU A 167 -2.86 -18.94 -14.67
N GLY A 168 -2.99 -20.19 -15.09
CA GLY A 168 -2.90 -21.34 -14.19
C GLY A 168 -4.25 -21.80 -13.64
N TYR A 169 -4.34 -23.11 -13.48
CA TYR A 169 -5.44 -23.77 -12.78
C TYR A 169 -4.97 -24.18 -11.39
N SER A 170 -5.75 -23.87 -10.37
CA SER A 170 -5.55 -24.34 -8.99
C SER A 170 -6.84 -24.93 -8.44
N ARG A 171 -6.76 -25.56 -7.29
CA ARG A 171 -7.97 -26.00 -6.57
C ARG A 171 -8.61 -24.85 -5.80
N ASP A 172 -7.80 -23.88 -5.39
CA ASP A 172 -8.26 -22.83 -4.48
C ASP A 172 -8.84 -21.63 -5.22
N ALA A 173 -8.32 -21.29 -6.42
CA ALA A 173 -8.76 -20.15 -7.24
C ALA A 173 -8.91 -18.85 -6.43
N GLN A 174 -7.98 -18.59 -5.51
CA GLN A 174 -7.96 -17.41 -4.65
C GLN A 174 -7.47 -16.18 -5.42
N ILE A 175 -7.93 -15.03 -5.01
CA ILE A 175 -7.48 -13.73 -5.53
C ILE A 175 -6.68 -13.05 -4.43
N THR A 176 -5.45 -12.64 -4.75
CA THR A 176 -4.60 -11.85 -3.87
C THR A 176 -4.57 -10.41 -4.37
N ILE A 177 -4.87 -9.50 -3.46
CA ILE A 177 -4.77 -8.05 -3.65
C ILE A 177 -3.64 -7.56 -2.78
N SER A 178 -2.76 -6.75 -3.34
CA SER A 178 -1.65 -6.16 -2.60
C SER A 178 -1.32 -4.76 -3.10
N GLN A 179 -0.64 -3.98 -2.28
CA GLN A 179 -0.10 -2.68 -2.65
C GLN A 179 1.26 -2.48 -1.99
N SER A 180 2.31 -2.38 -2.81
CA SER A 180 3.69 -2.18 -2.35
C SER A 180 4.14 -0.72 -2.37
N LYS A 181 3.41 0.15 -3.06
CA LYS A 181 3.68 1.59 -3.07
C LYS A 181 2.96 2.25 -1.90
N PRO A 182 3.55 3.26 -1.26
CA PRO A 182 2.92 3.96 -0.14
C PRO A 182 1.84 4.95 -0.63
N VAL A 183 0.75 4.40 -1.15
CA VAL A 183 -0.39 5.16 -1.69
C VAL A 183 -1.71 4.54 -1.24
N PHE A 184 -2.74 5.35 -1.16
CA PHE A 184 -4.05 4.92 -0.72
C PHE A 184 -4.75 4.01 -1.73
N PHE A 185 -5.47 3.02 -1.21
CA PHE A 185 -6.39 2.22 -2.00
C PHE A 185 -7.58 1.74 -1.15
N THR A 186 -8.74 1.75 -1.75
CA THR A 186 -9.97 1.25 -1.14
C THR A 186 -10.68 0.34 -2.13
N VAL A 187 -10.89 -0.92 -1.73
CA VAL A 187 -11.64 -1.91 -2.50
C VAL A 187 -12.97 -2.14 -1.81
N LEU A 188 -14.06 -1.70 -2.44
CA LEU A 188 -15.42 -1.85 -1.91
C LEU A 188 -15.96 -3.27 -2.15
N ALA A 189 -15.67 -3.83 -3.32
CA ALA A 189 -16.10 -5.18 -3.67
C ALA A 189 -15.22 -5.76 -4.79
N LEU A 190 -15.28 -7.09 -4.94
CA LEU A 190 -14.66 -7.83 -6.03
C LEU A 190 -15.73 -8.67 -6.74
N ASP A 191 -15.87 -8.46 -8.03
CA ASP A 191 -16.54 -9.40 -8.93
C ASP A 191 -15.47 -10.17 -9.71
N TYR A 192 -15.65 -11.46 -9.91
CA TYR A 192 -14.69 -12.27 -10.63
C TYR A 192 -15.31 -13.46 -11.34
N LYS A 193 -14.75 -13.81 -12.48
CA LYS A 193 -15.15 -14.95 -13.28
C LYS A 193 -14.16 -16.09 -13.11
N VAL A 194 -14.68 -17.27 -12.85
CA VAL A 194 -13.90 -18.49 -12.69
C VAL A 194 -14.29 -19.47 -13.78
N SER A 195 -13.29 -20.06 -14.43
CA SER A 195 -13.47 -21.23 -15.30
C SER A 195 -13.15 -22.49 -14.52
N VAL A 196 -14.02 -23.46 -14.60
CA VAL A 196 -13.82 -24.80 -14.00
C VAL A 196 -13.29 -25.71 -15.10
N GLY A 197 -12.15 -26.33 -14.84
CA GLY A 197 -11.60 -27.37 -15.72
C GLY A 197 -12.36 -28.69 -15.54
N ALA A 198 -12.52 -29.41 -16.61
CA ALA A 198 -13.07 -30.76 -16.60
C ALA A 198 -12.06 -31.75 -16.01
#